data_e244fec35a33ed780c1b3c5c380d8190
#
_entry.id   e244fec35a33ed780c1b3c5c380d8190
#
_cell.length_a   1.000
_cell.length_b   1.000
_cell.length_c   1.000
_cell.angle_alpha   90.00
_cell.angle_beta   90.00
_cell.angle_gamma   90.00
#
_symmetry.space_group_name_H-M   'P 1'
#
loop_
_entity.id
_entity.type
_entity.pdbx_description
1 polymer ?
#
loop_
_entity_poly.entity_id
_entity_poly.type
_entity_poly.pdbx_seq_one_letter_code
_entity_poly.pdbx_strand_id
1 'polypeptide(L)'
;MSLAEMLKDIRQKALMSQESFSKALSVSVATINRWENGRTMPNITAMSKIKGFCIEKDIPFSELEKLWAETNRRNSNGTNL
;
A
#
# COMPACT_ATOMS: atom_id res chain seq x y z
N MET A 1 -10.16 -3.51 -9.00
CA MET A 1 -9.19 -4.05 -8.04
C MET A 1 -9.20 -3.21 -6.78
N SER A 2 -9.23 -3.83 -5.62
CA SER A 2 -9.22 -3.11 -4.36
C SER A 2 -7.81 -2.64 -4.02
N LEU A 3 -7.71 -1.73 -3.06
CA LEU A 3 -6.41 -1.25 -2.58
C LEU A 3 -5.57 -2.42 -2.06
N ALA A 4 -6.19 -3.33 -1.31
CA ALA A 4 -5.52 -4.51 -0.76
C ALA A 4 -4.97 -5.40 -1.87
N GLU A 5 -5.78 -5.66 -2.88
CA GLU A 5 -5.38 -6.48 -4.02
C GLU A 5 -4.25 -5.83 -4.81
N MET A 6 -4.31 -4.52 -4.95
CA MET A 6 -3.30 -3.79 -5.71
C MET A 6 -1.96 -3.77 -4.98
N LEU A 7 -1.98 -3.66 -3.65
CA LEU A 7 -0.76 -3.75 -2.86
C LEU A 7 -0.10 -5.11 -3.00
N LYS A 8 -0.91 -6.17 -2.96
CA LYS A 8 -0.42 -7.52 -3.16
C LYS A 8 0.16 -7.69 -4.57
N ASP A 9 -0.52 -7.11 -5.56
CA ASP A 9 -0.07 -7.16 -6.95
C ASP A 9 1.30 -6.49 -7.12
N ILE A 10 1.48 -5.34 -6.51
CA ILE A 10 2.76 -4.62 -6.55
C ILE A 10 3.87 -5.50 -5.96
N ARG A 11 3.61 -6.13 -4.82
CA ARG A 11 4.58 -7.01 -4.18
C ARG A 11 4.94 -8.19 -5.08
N GLN A 12 3.93 -8.79 -5.69
CA GLN A 12 4.14 -9.96 -6.56
C GLN A 12 4.88 -9.59 -7.84
N LYS A 13 4.61 -8.40 -8.39
CA LYS A 13 5.35 -7.93 -9.56
C LYS A 13 6.82 -7.71 -9.24
N ALA A 14 7.11 -7.35 -8.00
CA ALA A 14 8.51 -7.21 -7.56
C ALA A 14 9.13 -8.56 -7.19
N LEU A 15 8.38 -9.65 -7.28
CA LEU A 15 8.83 -11.01 -6.95
C LEU A 15 9.28 -11.11 -5.49
N MET A 16 8.52 -10.51 -4.59
CA MET A 16 8.85 -10.47 -3.17
C MET A 16 7.83 -11.21 -2.33
N SER A 17 8.32 -11.83 -1.25
CA SER A 17 7.47 -12.35 -0.19
C SER A 17 6.96 -11.18 0.65
N GLN A 18 5.96 -11.43 1.51
CA GLN A 18 5.52 -10.41 2.46
C GLN A 18 6.67 -9.97 3.36
N GLU A 19 7.51 -10.90 3.76
CA GLU A 19 8.66 -10.60 4.61
C GLU A 19 9.65 -9.67 3.91
N SER A 20 10.03 -10.00 2.69
CA SER A 20 10.96 -9.16 1.91
C SER A 20 10.39 -7.77 1.67
N PHE A 21 9.09 -7.72 1.35
CA PHE A 21 8.41 -6.46 1.09
C PHE A 21 8.36 -5.60 2.35
N SER A 22 8.10 -6.24 3.50
CA SER A 22 8.07 -5.52 4.77
C SER A 22 9.43 -4.89 5.09
N LYS A 23 10.50 -5.59 4.82
CA LYS A 23 11.86 -5.08 5.01
C LYS A 23 12.14 -3.92 4.06
N ALA A 24 11.74 -4.06 2.81
CA ALA A 24 11.94 -3.01 1.80
C ALA A 24 11.23 -1.72 2.18
N LEU A 25 10.07 -1.84 2.82
CA LEU A 25 9.27 -0.68 3.21
C LEU A 25 9.50 -0.26 4.66
N SER A 26 10.35 -0.96 5.40
CA SER A 26 10.63 -0.70 6.82
C SER A 26 9.36 -0.71 7.67
N VAL A 27 8.52 -1.72 7.43
CA VAL A 27 7.32 -1.96 8.24
C VAL A 27 7.33 -3.41 8.65
N SER A 28 6.45 -3.80 9.58
CA SER A 28 6.37 -5.19 10.02
C SER A 28 5.65 -6.05 8.99
N VAL A 29 5.93 -7.34 9.01
CA VAL A 29 5.22 -8.28 8.14
C VAL A 29 3.73 -8.33 8.49
N ALA A 30 3.40 -8.15 9.76
CA ALA A 30 2.00 -8.08 10.19
C ALA A 30 1.28 -6.90 9.55
N THR A 31 1.98 -5.77 9.39
CA THR A 31 1.42 -4.60 8.71
C THR A 31 1.11 -4.90 7.25
N ILE A 32 2.05 -5.53 6.55
CA ILE A 32 1.83 -5.92 5.15
C ILE A 32 0.63 -6.85 5.06
N ASN A 33 0.56 -7.83 5.96
CA ASN A 33 -0.53 -8.79 5.96
C ASN A 33 -1.89 -8.10 6.16
N ARG A 34 -1.97 -7.15 7.08
CA ARG A 34 -3.21 -6.40 7.31
C ARG A 34 -3.63 -5.60 6.09
N TRP A 35 -2.67 -4.95 5.44
CA TRP A 35 -2.96 -4.18 4.22
C TRP A 35 -3.50 -5.08 3.13
N GLU A 36 -2.87 -6.23 2.92
CA GLU A 36 -3.25 -7.14 1.83
C GLU A 36 -4.54 -7.89 2.12
N ASN A 37 -4.95 -7.93 3.37
CA ASN A 37 -6.24 -8.51 3.75
C ASN A 37 -7.34 -7.46 3.91
N GLY A 38 -7.03 -6.21 3.63
CA GLY A 38 -8.02 -5.15 3.67
C GLY A 38 -8.44 -4.73 5.06
N ARG A 39 -7.68 -5.10 6.09
CA ARG A 39 -8.02 -4.74 7.47
C ARG A 39 -7.63 -3.32 7.83
N THR A 40 -6.53 -2.87 7.27
CA THR A 40 -6.08 -1.49 7.45
C THR A 40 -5.53 -1.02 6.12
N MET A 41 -5.32 0.28 5.99
CA MET A 41 -4.70 0.85 4.81
C MET A 41 -3.43 1.61 5.21
N PRO A 42 -2.48 1.74 4.30
CA PRO A 42 -1.26 2.50 4.59
C PRO A 42 -1.58 3.95 4.91
N ASN A 43 -0.88 4.52 5.88
CA ASN A 43 -0.97 5.96 6.13
C ASN A 43 -0.09 6.68 5.11
N ILE A 44 -0.08 8.02 5.17
CA ILE A 44 0.64 8.81 4.17
C ILE A 44 2.14 8.55 4.16
N THR A 45 2.71 8.30 5.34
CA THR A 45 4.14 7.97 5.44
C THR A 45 4.44 6.65 4.72
N ALA A 46 3.59 5.66 4.94
CA ALA A 46 3.73 4.36 4.28
C ALA A 46 3.52 4.47 2.77
N MET A 47 2.54 5.28 2.35
CA MET A 47 2.30 5.49 0.92
C MET A 47 3.50 6.14 0.24
N SER A 48 4.18 7.05 0.93
CA SER A 48 5.39 7.68 0.42
C SER A 48 6.49 6.63 0.20
N LYS A 49 6.63 5.70 1.13
CA LYS A 49 7.61 4.61 1.01
C LYS A 49 7.26 3.68 -0.15
N ILE A 50 5.99 3.37 -0.30
CA ILE A 50 5.51 2.52 -1.38
C ILE A 50 5.77 3.19 -2.73
N LYS A 51 5.53 4.49 -2.81
CA LYS A 51 5.79 5.25 -4.04
C LYS A 51 7.27 5.18 -4.41
N GLY A 52 8.15 5.42 -3.45
CA GLY A 52 9.60 5.32 -3.68
C GLY A 52 10.01 3.93 -4.15
N PHE A 53 9.42 2.91 -3.54
CA PHE A 53 9.65 1.52 -3.92
C PHE A 53 9.22 1.28 -5.37
N CYS A 54 8.03 1.74 -5.73
CA CYS A 54 7.50 1.56 -7.09
C CYS A 54 8.35 2.27 -8.13
N ILE A 55 8.80 3.48 -7.82
CA ILE A 55 9.69 4.23 -8.72
C ILE A 55 10.99 3.47 -8.92
N GLU A 56 11.57 2.97 -7.84
CA GLU A 56 12.83 2.22 -7.91
C GLU A 56 12.69 0.95 -8.74
N LYS A 57 11.56 0.26 -8.60
CA LYS A 57 11.32 -1.00 -9.30
C LYS A 57 10.64 -0.83 -10.65
N ASP A 58 10.37 0.40 -11.04
CA ASP A 58 9.68 0.70 -12.30
C ASP A 58 8.30 0.05 -12.36
N ILE A 59 7.57 0.13 -11.25
CA ILE A 59 6.20 -0.39 -11.14
C ILE A 59 5.25 0.80 -11.13
N PRO A 60 4.17 0.77 -11.95
CA PRO A 60 3.22 1.88 -11.96
C PRO A 60 2.58 2.09 -10.59
N PHE A 61 2.46 3.35 -10.18
CA PHE A 61 1.95 3.72 -8.87
C PHE A 61 0.65 4.54 -8.92
N SER A 62 0.36 5.17 -10.04
CA SER A 62 -0.74 6.14 -10.12
C SER A 62 -2.11 5.54 -9.77
N GLU A 63 -2.36 4.30 -10.16
CA GLU A 63 -3.62 3.63 -9.84
C GLU A 63 -3.78 3.44 -8.33
N LEU A 64 -2.71 3.02 -7.66
CA LEU A 64 -2.71 2.83 -6.22
C LEU A 64 -2.94 4.17 -5.52
N GLU A 65 -2.27 5.20 -5.99
CA GLU A 65 -2.39 6.55 -5.43
C GLU A 65 -3.84 7.03 -5.49
N LYS A 66 -4.48 6.83 -6.62
CA LYS A 66 -5.88 7.19 -6.81
C LYS A 66 -6.80 6.45 -5.86
N LEU A 67 -6.64 5.14 -5.80
CA LEU A 67 -7.46 4.30 -4.92
C LEU A 67 -7.28 4.68 -3.47
N TRP A 68 -6.03 4.91 -3.07
CA TRP A 68 -5.74 5.30 -1.70
C TRP A 68 -6.38 6.64 -1.36
N ALA A 69 -6.26 7.61 -2.25
CA ALA A 69 -6.81 8.95 -2.02
C ALA A 69 -8.33 8.90 -1.88
N GLU A 70 -8.98 8.10 -2.73
CA GLU A 70 -10.43 7.94 -2.67
C GLU A 70 -10.88 7.28 -1.37
N THR A 71 -10.18 6.20 -1.00
CA THR A 71 -10.50 5.46 0.23
C THR A 71 -10.26 6.33 1.45
N ASN A 72 -9.13 7.04 1.46
CA ASN A 72 -8.77 7.91 2.56
C ASN A 72 -9.76 9.06 2.71
N ARG A 73 -10.23 9.60 1.60
CA ARG A 73 -11.23 10.68 1.61
C ARG A 73 -12.56 10.22 2.21
N ARG A 74 -13.00 9.00 1.86
CA ARG A 74 -14.22 8.43 2.41
C ARG A 74 -14.11 8.24 3.92
N ASN A 75 -12.97 7.72 4.36
CA ASN A 75 -12.73 7.50 5.78
C ASN A 75 -12.68 8.83 6.53
N SER A 76 -12.06 9.84 5.93
CA SER A 76 -11.97 11.17 6.53
C SER A 76 -13.33 11.80 6.72
N ASN A 77 -14.24 11.58 5.79
CA ASN A 77 -15.59 12.16 5.87
C ASN A 77 -16.34 11.71 7.10
N GLY A 78 -16.07 10.50 7.57
CA GLY A 78 -16.71 9.96 8.75
C GLY A 78 -16.09 10.42 10.05
N THR A 79 -14.87 10.91 10.02
CA THR A 79 -14.10 11.22 11.23
C THR A 79 -13.75 12.69 11.35
N ASN A 80 -13.97 13.43 10.33
CA ASN A 80 -13.49 14.80 10.20
C ASN A 80 -14.43 15.82 10.81
N LEU A 81 -15.07 15.45 11.86
CA LEU A 81 -16.12 16.31 12.45
C LEU A 81 -15.77 16.79 13.84
#